data_39e8495be8f0ab9d1645ae613b52609a
#
_entry.id   39e8495be8f0ab9d1645ae613b52609a
#
_cell.length_a   1.000
_cell.length_b   1.000
_cell.length_c   1.000
_cell.angle_alpha   90.00
_cell.angle_beta   90.00
_cell.angle_gamma   90.00
#
_symmetry.space_group_name_H-M   'P 1'
#
loop_
_entity.id
_entity.type
_entity.pdbx_description
1 polymer ?
#
loop_
_entity_poly.entity_id
_entity_poly.type
_entity_poly.pdbx_seq_one_letter_code
_entity_poly.pdbx_strand_id
1 'polypeptide(L)'
;MNGPNRVPWSFAALAGFATLAHGCLLLGWPVPPWLLLVAMLGAALWARPRLPEFGWPVWLVVGGGAAAVAYGCLATTDRVWDGFATWTASARWLAVDGSLEHAWFRDPDAARVGRGYPLLQPLVLAQTMQWFGERGGRLWFVALWCLLPGLLAGALTQRGVAARWRNLAVAGVALVPLFLEGGPAGADSGYADLLVAVVLLGAAAAVVGNAPGYALAAGLLLPLTKAEGTVLLLLMTAVAAATPRPKAAVGLALGGAIGLLLWAPLQVELARQPFGLGTLLRPLAPLLVGLGLLALQRLGRTTVAALAVVTVLALVGAGAFDATHLGSTVRDLQHLALHWAALPDILARTAFELVSLREVALSFVVLLAAAAVCWRQRRELGGAGPLLVAFGLGVLAVIVFVLSKPPATTDSFLRQGVGRYLAHWLGVAWLCTALLLQRLAEPAAPGSRSSGAEPGAQPPMP
;
A
#
# COMPACT_ATOMS: atom_id res chain seq x y z
N MET A 1 -27.54 -6.18 10.26
CA MET A 1 -27.18 -5.15 9.23
C MET A 1 -25.72 -5.37 8.78
N ASN A 2 -25.52 -6.16 7.74
CA ASN A 2 -24.20 -6.46 7.18
C ASN A 2 -23.96 -5.52 5.97
N GLY A 3 -23.65 -4.25 6.24
CA GLY A 3 -23.37 -3.29 5.17
C GLY A 3 -21.97 -3.49 4.58
N PRO A 4 -21.81 -3.33 3.24
CA PRO A 4 -20.54 -3.51 2.52
C PRO A 4 -19.46 -2.47 2.86
N ASN A 5 -19.69 -1.59 3.82
CA ASN A 5 -18.88 -0.40 4.08
C ASN A 5 -18.15 -0.42 5.44
N ARG A 6 -18.02 -1.58 6.09
CA ARG A 6 -17.37 -1.63 7.41
C ARG A 6 -15.86 -1.63 7.29
N VAL A 7 -15.22 -0.77 8.07
CA VAL A 7 -13.77 -0.79 8.30
C VAL A 7 -13.43 -2.13 8.99
N PRO A 8 -12.47 -2.92 8.47
CA PRO A 8 -11.98 -4.08 9.20
C PRO A 8 -11.46 -3.66 10.57
N TRP A 9 -11.79 -4.45 11.61
CA TRP A 9 -11.41 -4.12 12.98
C TRP A 9 -9.90 -3.88 13.14
N SER A 10 -9.08 -4.67 12.45
CA SER A 10 -7.62 -4.54 12.45
C SER A 10 -7.15 -3.20 11.89
N PHE A 11 -7.81 -2.67 10.85
CA PHE A 11 -7.52 -1.33 10.32
C PHE A 11 -7.98 -0.24 11.27
N ALA A 12 -9.15 -0.40 11.90
CA ALA A 12 -9.63 0.54 12.91
C ALA A 12 -8.68 0.58 14.12
N ALA A 13 -8.21 -0.60 14.58
CA ALA A 13 -7.23 -0.71 15.65
C ALA A 13 -5.92 -0.01 15.29
N LEU A 14 -5.37 -0.31 14.12
CA LEU A 14 -4.10 0.26 13.68
C LEU A 14 -4.20 1.78 13.45
N ALA A 15 -5.29 2.27 12.86
CA ALA A 15 -5.53 3.69 12.67
C ALA A 15 -5.72 4.44 14.00
N GLY A 16 -6.49 3.87 14.94
CA GLY A 16 -6.67 4.41 16.28
C GLY A 16 -5.35 4.48 17.04
N PHE A 17 -4.59 3.39 17.05
CA PHE A 17 -3.27 3.35 17.64
C PHE A 17 -2.32 4.39 17.00
N ALA A 18 -2.25 4.43 15.68
CA ALA A 18 -1.39 5.37 14.95
C ALA A 18 -1.71 6.82 15.32
N THR A 19 -2.99 7.18 15.36
CA THR A 19 -3.44 8.54 15.72
C THR A 19 -3.03 8.91 17.13
N LEU A 20 -3.30 8.03 18.09
CA LEU A 20 -3.02 8.30 19.50
C LEU A 20 -1.53 8.30 19.79
N ALA A 21 -0.77 7.33 19.25
CA ALA A 21 0.67 7.24 19.47
C ALA A 21 1.42 8.45 18.89
N HIS A 22 1.12 8.84 17.64
CA HIS A 22 1.72 10.06 17.05
C HIS A 22 1.26 11.32 17.78
N GLY A 23 0.00 11.38 18.24
CA GLY A 23 -0.50 12.47 19.06
C GLY A 23 0.28 12.60 20.38
N CYS A 24 0.56 11.50 21.08
CA CYS A 24 1.43 11.51 22.25
C CYS A 24 2.81 12.10 21.93
N LEU A 25 3.46 11.60 20.86
CA LEU A 25 4.78 12.09 20.45
C LEU A 25 4.78 13.59 20.11
N LEU A 26 3.75 14.08 19.43
CA LEU A 26 3.61 15.50 19.08
C LEU A 26 3.44 16.38 20.31
N LEU A 27 2.83 15.85 21.39
CA LEU A 27 2.68 16.56 22.67
C LEU A 27 3.89 16.39 23.59
N GLY A 28 4.95 15.69 23.15
CA GLY A 28 6.10 15.36 23.97
C GLY A 28 5.79 14.33 25.07
N TRP A 29 4.69 13.60 24.97
CA TRP A 29 4.30 12.60 25.94
C TRP A 29 4.81 11.20 25.56
N PRO A 30 5.19 10.38 26.54
CA PRO A 30 5.54 9.00 26.26
C PRO A 30 4.31 8.22 25.78
N VAL A 31 4.54 7.36 24.78
CA VAL A 31 3.48 6.45 24.26
C VAL A 31 3.25 5.33 25.31
N PRO A 32 2.06 5.24 25.89
CA PRO A 32 1.80 4.23 26.94
C PRO A 32 1.95 2.80 26.40
N PRO A 33 2.56 1.87 27.17
CA PRO A 33 2.82 0.49 26.74
C PRO A 33 1.58 -0.35 26.45
N TRP A 34 0.42 0.09 26.92
CA TRP A 34 -0.88 -0.57 26.74
C TRP A 34 -1.72 0.02 25.61
N LEU A 35 -1.24 1.08 24.92
CA LEU A 35 -2.03 1.84 23.95
C LEU A 35 -2.50 0.99 22.76
N LEU A 36 -1.62 0.12 22.23
CA LEU A 36 -1.97 -0.77 21.14
C LEU A 36 -3.06 -1.77 21.58
N LEU A 37 -2.97 -2.31 22.80
CA LEU A 37 -3.98 -3.22 23.34
C LEU A 37 -5.33 -2.55 23.45
N VAL A 38 -5.38 -1.32 23.97
CA VAL A 38 -6.63 -0.54 24.08
C VAL A 38 -7.23 -0.26 22.70
N ALA A 39 -6.39 0.11 21.71
CA ALA A 39 -6.86 0.32 20.35
C ALA A 39 -7.42 -0.97 19.73
N MET A 40 -6.77 -2.12 19.97
CA MET A 40 -7.26 -3.44 19.52
C MET A 40 -8.58 -3.82 20.19
N LEU A 41 -8.70 -3.67 21.50
CA LEU A 41 -9.92 -3.99 22.25
C LEU A 41 -11.08 -3.06 21.84
N GLY A 42 -10.83 -1.76 21.73
CA GLY A 42 -11.83 -0.80 21.28
C GLY A 42 -12.33 -1.10 19.86
N ALA A 43 -11.42 -1.41 18.96
CA ALA A 43 -11.77 -1.79 17.59
C ALA A 43 -12.52 -3.14 17.53
N ALA A 44 -12.14 -4.12 18.34
CA ALA A 44 -12.80 -5.42 18.41
C ALA A 44 -14.24 -5.30 18.96
N LEU A 45 -14.44 -4.48 19.99
CA LEU A 45 -15.77 -4.20 20.54
C LEU A 45 -16.66 -3.50 19.51
N TRP A 46 -16.09 -2.55 18.76
CA TRP A 46 -16.82 -1.79 17.74
C TRP A 46 -17.15 -2.62 16.50
N ALA A 47 -16.18 -3.34 15.93
CA ALA A 47 -16.31 -4.01 14.64
C ALA A 47 -16.69 -5.50 14.72
N ARG A 48 -16.63 -6.12 15.90
CA ARG A 48 -16.92 -7.54 16.13
C ARG A 48 -16.17 -8.42 15.12
N PRO A 49 -14.89 -8.73 15.35
CA PRO A 49 -14.05 -9.46 14.41
C PRO A 49 -14.67 -10.80 14.02
N ARG A 50 -14.59 -11.12 12.73
CA ARG A 50 -15.00 -12.43 12.21
C ARG A 50 -13.79 -13.05 11.55
N LEU A 51 -13.56 -14.32 11.81
CA LEU A 51 -12.55 -15.07 11.08
C LEU A 51 -13.00 -15.24 9.62
N PRO A 52 -12.08 -15.17 8.67
CA PRO A 52 -12.38 -15.45 7.28
C PRO A 52 -12.86 -16.91 7.12
N GLU A 53 -13.88 -17.11 6.31
CA GLU A 53 -14.36 -18.45 5.95
C GLU A 53 -13.51 -19.01 4.82
N PHE A 54 -12.54 -19.85 5.14
CA PHE A 54 -11.72 -20.57 4.17
C PHE A 54 -12.02 -22.06 4.18
N GLY A 55 -11.84 -22.69 3.02
CA GLY A 55 -11.71 -24.15 2.99
C GLY A 55 -10.43 -24.60 3.70
N TRP A 56 -10.44 -25.82 4.24
CA TRP A 56 -9.28 -26.36 5.00
C TRP A 56 -7.93 -26.28 4.22
N PRO A 57 -7.86 -26.48 2.86
CA PRO A 57 -6.58 -26.37 2.16
C PRO A 57 -5.99 -24.95 2.25
N VAL A 58 -6.82 -23.90 2.21
CA VAL A 58 -6.37 -22.51 2.33
C VAL A 58 -5.87 -22.23 3.75
N TRP A 59 -6.54 -22.79 4.77
CA TRP A 59 -6.06 -22.71 6.15
C TRP A 59 -4.68 -23.35 6.35
N LEU A 60 -4.42 -24.48 5.66
CA LEU A 60 -3.08 -25.11 5.69
C LEU A 60 -2.01 -24.20 5.04
N VAL A 61 -2.33 -23.59 3.90
CA VAL A 61 -1.40 -22.67 3.23
C VAL A 61 -1.13 -21.43 4.10
N VAL A 62 -2.18 -20.80 4.60
CA VAL A 62 -2.04 -19.60 5.45
C VAL A 62 -1.35 -19.95 6.78
N GLY A 63 -1.73 -21.06 7.40
CA GLY A 63 -1.12 -21.52 8.64
C GLY A 63 0.36 -21.92 8.48
N GLY A 64 0.68 -22.64 7.39
CA GLY A 64 2.05 -23.01 7.05
C GLY A 64 2.95 -21.77 6.79
N GLY A 65 2.43 -20.79 6.04
CA GLY A 65 3.13 -19.52 5.82
C GLY A 65 3.32 -18.74 7.13
N ALA A 66 2.29 -18.63 7.97
CA ALA A 66 2.39 -17.99 9.27
C ALA A 66 3.43 -18.67 10.17
N ALA A 67 3.48 -20.00 10.16
CA ALA A 67 4.48 -20.79 10.91
C ALA A 67 5.91 -20.54 10.37
N ALA A 68 6.08 -20.46 9.04
CA ALA A 68 7.37 -20.16 8.43
C ALA A 68 7.86 -18.75 8.81
N VAL A 69 6.99 -17.74 8.74
CA VAL A 69 7.31 -16.36 9.17
C VAL A 69 7.60 -16.32 10.67
N ALA A 70 6.82 -17.03 11.50
CA ALA A 70 7.05 -17.11 12.94
C ALA A 70 8.42 -17.73 13.26
N TYR A 71 8.77 -18.81 12.56
CA TYR A 71 10.09 -19.44 12.69
C TYR A 71 11.20 -18.44 12.31
N GLY A 72 11.08 -17.74 11.17
CA GLY A 72 12.02 -16.70 10.76
C GLY A 72 12.18 -15.62 11.81
N CYS A 73 11.07 -15.11 12.37
CA CYS A 73 11.08 -14.08 13.40
C CYS A 73 11.73 -14.52 14.72
N LEU A 74 11.53 -15.76 15.14
CA LEU A 74 12.01 -16.27 16.46
C LEU A 74 13.40 -16.90 16.38
N ALA A 75 13.71 -17.59 15.27
CA ALA A 75 14.96 -18.34 15.11
C ALA A 75 16.13 -17.49 14.59
N THR A 76 15.84 -16.36 13.98
CA THR A 76 16.87 -15.52 13.35
C THR A 76 16.89 -14.11 13.94
N THR A 77 18.09 -13.49 13.89
CA THR A 77 18.23 -12.05 14.13
C THR A 77 17.84 -11.27 12.87
N ASP A 78 17.70 -9.95 12.98
CA ASP A 78 17.47 -9.10 11.80
C ASP A 78 18.60 -9.28 10.80
N ARG A 79 18.24 -9.84 9.64
CA ARG A 79 19.23 -10.22 8.59
C ARG A 79 19.52 -9.07 7.64
N VAL A 80 18.71 -8.05 7.63
CA VAL A 80 18.75 -7.00 6.62
C VAL A 80 19.02 -5.65 7.28
N TRP A 81 19.99 -4.92 6.71
CA TRP A 81 20.54 -3.69 7.26
C TRP A 81 19.49 -2.66 7.69
N ASP A 82 18.55 -2.28 6.81
CA ASP A 82 17.54 -1.27 7.17
C ASP A 82 16.58 -1.77 8.25
N GLY A 83 16.26 -3.07 8.26
CA GLY A 83 15.46 -3.69 9.32
C GLY A 83 16.11 -3.47 10.66
N PHE A 84 17.39 -3.83 10.76
CA PHE A 84 18.18 -3.70 11.98
C PHE A 84 18.48 -2.23 12.33
N ALA A 85 19.06 -1.48 11.38
CA ALA A 85 19.64 -0.16 11.66
C ALA A 85 18.58 0.96 11.76
N THR A 86 17.41 0.79 11.15
CA THR A 86 16.35 1.81 11.08
C THR A 86 15.15 1.45 11.93
N TRP A 87 14.46 0.36 11.56
CA TRP A 87 13.15 0.05 12.13
C TRP A 87 13.24 -0.57 13.52
N THR A 88 14.05 -1.62 13.66
CA THR A 88 14.21 -2.33 14.93
C THR A 88 15.01 -1.49 15.94
N ALA A 89 16.04 -0.77 15.51
CA ALA A 89 16.76 0.14 16.39
C ALA A 89 15.86 1.23 16.96
N SER A 90 15.05 1.88 16.11
CA SER A 90 14.09 2.88 16.60
C SER A 90 13.04 2.27 17.54
N ALA A 91 12.58 1.05 17.25
CA ALA A 91 11.63 0.35 18.12
C ALA A 91 12.22 0.02 19.50
N ARG A 92 13.49 -0.41 19.58
CA ARG A 92 14.17 -0.69 20.86
C ARG A 92 14.18 0.54 21.76
N TRP A 93 14.54 1.70 21.22
CA TRP A 93 14.60 2.93 22.02
C TRP A 93 13.21 3.46 22.38
N LEU A 94 12.24 3.36 21.49
CA LEU A 94 10.84 3.64 21.83
C LEU A 94 10.28 2.66 22.87
N ALA A 95 10.76 1.41 22.90
CA ALA A 95 10.33 0.44 23.92
C ALA A 95 10.86 0.77 25.32
N VAL A 96 12.01 1.46 25.42
CA VAL A 96 12.60 1.90 26.71
C VAL A 96 11.84 3.10 27.26
N ASP A 97 11.73 4.17 26.50
CA ASP A 97 11.27 5.47 27.01
C ASP A 97 9.85 5.82 26.54
N GLY A 98 9.34 5.18 25.50
CA GLY A 98 8.07 5.53 24.86
C GLY A 98 8.07 6.88 24.16
N SER A 99 9.22 7.59 24.10
CA SER A 99 9.32 8.97 23.64
C SER A 99 10.46 9.19 22.64
N LEU A 100 10.51 10.37 22.04
CA LEU A 100 11.62 10.82 21.18
C LEU A 100 12.73 11.55 21.95
N GLU A 101 12.67 11.61 23.28
CA GLU A 101 13.66 12.29 24.11
C GLU A 101 14.97 11.50 24.25
N HIS A 102 14.96 10.22 23.93
CA HIS A 102 16.16 9.38 24.01
C HIS A 102 17.29 9.92 23.11
N ALA A 103 18.53 9.80 23.58
CA ALA A 103 19.73 10.27 22.86
C ALA A 103 19.80 9.74 21.42
N TRP A 104 19.35 8.51 21.15
CA TRP A 104 19.25 7.96 19.79
C TRP A 104 18.49 8.86 18.81
N PHE A 105 17.44 9.55 19.29
CA PHE A 105 16.65 10.46 18.45
C PHE A 105 17.22 11.89 18.50
N ARG A 106 17.81 12.29 19.61
CA ARG A 106 18.27 13.66 19.88
C ARG A 106 19.73 13.92 19.52
N ASP A 107 20.60 12.90 19.56
CA ASP A 107 22.02 13.05 19.24
C ASP A 107 22.23 13.27 17.73
N PRO A 108 22.88 14.40 17.33
CA PRO A 108 23.23 14.66 15.93
C PRO A 108 24.22 13.64 15.37
N ASP A 109 25.10 13.13 16.21
CA ASP A 109 26.21 12.26 15.83
C ASP A 109 25.82 10.79 15.88
N ALA A 110 24.64 10.46 16.43
CA ALA A 110 24.13 9.11 16.38
C ALA A 110 24.02 8.64 14.92
N ALA A 111 24.67 7.52 14.59
CA ALA A 111 24.70 6.92 13.26
C ALA A 111 23.31 6.35 12.91
N ARG A 112 22.31 7.21 12.87
CA ARG A 112 20.93 6.86 12.61
C ARG A 112 20.66 6.86 11.11
N VAL A 113 20.47 5.69 10.56
CA VAL A 113 20.01 5.50 9.20
C VAL A 113 18.51 5.80 9.11
N GLY A 114 18.09 6.46 8.02
CA GLY A 114 16.66 6.72 7.78
C GLY A 114 16.03 7.74 8.72
N ARG A 115 16.79 8.79 9.12
CA ARG A 115 16.21 9.95 9.81
C ARG A 115 15.04 10.49 9.00
N GLY A 116 13.90 10.67 9.64
CA GLY A 116 12.70 11.13 8.95
C GLY A 116 11.87 10.01 8.31
N TYR A 117 12.18 8.72 8.50
CA TYR A 117 11.23 7.65 8.19
C TYR A 117 10.07 7.63 9.18
N PRO A 118 8.83 7.37 8.69
CA PRO A 118 7.65 7.26 9.53
C PRO A 118 7.79 6.25 10.66
N LEU A 119 7.16 6.53 11.80
CA LEU A 119 7.36 5.77 13.04
C LEU A 119 6.30 4.70 13.31
N LEU A 120 5.29 4.50 12.45
CA LEU A 120 4.21 3.55 12.74
C LEU A 120 4.73 2.14 13.01
N GLN A 121 5.60 1.60 12.15
CA GLN A 121 6.18 0.27 12.39
C GLN A 121 7.05 0.21 13.64
N PRO A 122 8.00 1.14 13.89
CA PRO A 122 8.73 1.19 15.15
C PRO A 122 7.84 1.27 16.39
N LEU A 123 6.77 2.07 16.34
CA LEU A 123 5.84 2.21 17.47
C LEU A 123 5.10 0.92 17.79
N VAL A 124 4.55 0.22 16.78
CA VAL A 124 3.90 -1.08 17.01
C VAL A 124 4.89 -2.12 17.49
N LEU A 125 6.07 -2.17 16.88
CA LEU A 125 7.12 -3.10 17.27
C LEU A 125 7.62 -2.82 18.71
N ALA A 126 7.74 -1.55 19.11
CA ALA A 126 8.09 -1.17 20.47
C ALA A 126 7.06 -1.68 21.50
N GLN A 127 5.77 -1.51 21.23
CA GLN A 127 4.70 -2.02 22.11
C GLN A 127 4.77 -3.55 22.26
N THR A 128 4.96 -4.25 21.15
CA THR A 128 5.06 -5.72 21.19
C THR A 128 6.35 -6.19 21.85
N MET A 129 7.45 -5.45 21.72
CA MET A 129 8.71 -5.72 22.46
C MET A 129 8.55 -5.52 23.96
N GLN A 130 7.80 -4.51 24.39
CA GLN A 130 7.50 -4.31 25.83
C GLN A 130 6.71 -5.47 26.43
N TRP A 131 5.84 -6.12 25.65
CA TRP A 131 5.02 -7.24 26.15
C TRP A 131 5.74 -8.58 26.11
N PHE A 132 6.52 -8.84 25.04
CA PHE A 132 7.03 -10.18 24.73
C PHE A 132 8.55 -10.23 24.64
N GLY A 133 9.24 -9.14 24.98
CA GLY A 133 10.69 -8.99 24.76
C GLY A 133 11.02 -8.80 23.27
N GLU A 134 12.29 -8.57 22.98
CA GLU A 134 12.73 -8.21 21.62
C GLU A 134 12.37 -9.27 20.56
N ARG A 135 12.66 -10.54 20.86
CA ARG A 135 12.35 -11.65 19.92
C ARG A 135 10.85 -11.86 19.78
N GLY A 136 10.10 -11.84 20.89
CA GLY A 136 8.66 -12.00 20.88
C GLY A 136 7.95 -10.83 20.21
N GLY A 137 8.49 -9.61 20.32
CA GLY A 137 7.98 -8.44 19.63
C GLY A 137 7.94 -8.59 18.11
N ARG A 138 8.87 -9.35 17.53
CA ARG A 138 8.91 -9.63 16.10
C ARG A 138 7.73 -10.48 15.59
N LEU A 139 6.97 -11.12 16.46
CA LEU A 139 5.70 -11.77 16.09
C LEU A 139 4.67 -10.79 15.52
N TRP A 140 4.87 -9.49 15.67
CA TRP A 140 4.14 -8.48 14.93
C TRP A 140 4.15 -8.71 13.42
N PHE A 141 5.28 -9.15 12.85
CA PHE A 141 5.39 -9.45 11.42
C PHE A 141 4.53 -10.64 11.00
N VAL A 142 4.35 -11.62 11.89
CA VAL A 142 3.40 -12.73 11.67
C VAL A 142 1.97 -12.21 11.61
N ALA A 143 1.61 -11.29 12.51
CA ALA A 143 0.29 -10.67 12.50
C ALA A 143 0.06 -9.86 11.20
N LEU A 144 1.05 -9.06 10.77
CA LEU A 144 1.00 -8.33 9.49
C LEU A 144 0.85 -9.28 8.30
N TRP A 145 1.63 -10.36 8.29
CA TRP A 145 1.56 -11.35 7.22
C TRP A 145 0.17 -12.01 7.17
N CYS A 146 -0.42 -12.37 8.30
CA CYS A 146 -1.79 -12.91 8.37
C CYS A 146 -2.86 -11.88 7.98
N LEU A 147 -2.62 -10.59 8.22
CA LEU A 147 -3.53 -9.53 7.81
C LEU A 147 -3.68 -9.44 6.29
N LEU A 148 -2.63 -9.69 5.52
CA LEU A 148 -2.66 -9.58 4.08
C LEU A 148 -3.68 -10.54 3.43
N PRO A 149 -3.62 -11.88 3.62
CA PRO A 149 -4.62 -12.81 3.11
C PRO A 149 -5.99 -12.61 3.77
N GLY A 150 -6.04 -12.21 5.04
CA GLY A 150 -7.30 -11.94 5.76
C GLY A 150 -8.07 -10.75 5.19
N LEU A 151 -7.39 -9.66 4.89
CA LEU A 151 -7.99 -8.47 4.25
C LEU A 151 -8.43 -8.77 2.82
N LEU A 152 -7.61 -9.51 2.05
CA LEU A 152 -7.97 -9.94 0.71
C LEU A 152 -9.25 -10.77 0.70
N ALA A 153 -9.34 -11.76 1.59
CA ALA A 153 -10.53 -12.58 1.74
C ALA A 153 -11.76 -11.74 2.12
N GLY A 154 -11.63 -10.86 3.10
CA GLY A 154 -12.71 -9.96 3.53
C GLY A 154 -13.21 -9.07 2.39
N ALA A 155 -12.30 -8.45 1.64
CA ALA A 155 -12.62 -7.62 0.50
C ALA A 155 -13.37 -8.39 -0.60
N LEU A 156 -12.89 -9.59 -0.95
CA LEU A 156 -13.49 -10.44 -1.98
C LEU A 156 -14.87 -10.99 -1.54
N THR A 157 -15.02 -11.35 -0.25
CA THR A 157 -16.31 -11.76 0.32
C THR A 157 -17.33 -10.63 0.27
N GLN A 158 -16.94 -9.42 0.66
CA GLN A 158 -17.82 -8.24 0.58
C GLN A 158 -18.27 -7.91 -0.85
N ARG A 159 -17.47 -8.31 -1.84
CA ARG A 159 -17.77 -8.13 -3.27
C ARG A 159 -18.55 -9.30 -3.89
N GLY A 160 -18.90 -10.31 -3.09
CA GLY A 160 -19.62 -11.48 -3.57
C GLY A 160 -18.82 -12.38 -4.51
N VAL A 161 -17.49 -12.31 -4.44
CA VAL A 161 -16.63 -13.17 -5.27
C VAL A 161 -16.76 -14.60 -4.81
N ALA A 162 -17.00 -15.52 -5.79
CA ALA A 162 -17.18 -16.94 -5.53
C ALA A 162 -15.99 -17.54 -4.75
N ALA A 163 -16.29 -18.47 -3.84
CA ALA A 163 -15.31 -19.06 -2.92
C ALA A 163 -14.07 -19.60 -3.65
N ARG A 164 -14.22 -20.20 -4.83
CA ARG A 164 -13.10 -20.73 -5.62
C ARG A 164 -12.07 -19.64 -5.99
N TRP A 165 -12.52 -18.48 -6.45
CA TRP A 165 -11.64 -17.38 -6.86
C TRP A 165 -11.06 -16.65 -5.66
N ARG A 166 -11.85 -16.50 -4.60
CA ARG A 166 -11.40 -15.99 -3.32
C ARG A 166 -10.28 -16.86 -2.74
N ASN A 167 -10.49 -18.18 -2.66
CA ASN A 167 -9.53 -19.12 -2.12
C ASN A 167 -8.25 -19.18 -2.97
N LEU A 168 -8.37 -19.13 -4.29
CA LEU A 168 -7.23 -19.05 -5.21
C LEU A 168 -6.38 -17.79 -4.94
N ALA A 169 -7.02 -16.62 -4.83
CA ALA A 169 -6.31 -15.37 -4.58
C ALA A 169 -5.63 -15.35 -3.21
N VAL A 170 -6.30 -15.86 -2.18
CA VAL A 170 -5.76 -15.95 -0.82
C VAL A 170 -4.56 -16.91 -0.77
N ALA A 171 -4.68 -18.10 -1.39
CA ALA A 171 -3.55 -19.03 -1.49
C ALA A 171 -2.41 -18.42 -2.33
N GLY A 172 -2.74 -17.74 -3.42
CA GLY A 172 -1.77 -17.10 -4.29
C GLY A 172 -0.94 -16.04 -3.56
N VAL A 173 -1.55 -15.14 -2.79
CA VAL A 173 -0.81 -14.14 -2.02
C VAL A 173 -0.02 -14.75 -0.86
N ALA A 174 -0.55 -15.79 -0.23
CA ALA A 174 0.12 -16.49 0.88
C ALA A 174 1.34 -17.32 0.42
N LEU A 175 1.37 -17.75 -0.82
CA LEU A 175 2.48 -18.52 -1.39
C LEU A 175 3.53 -17.66 -2.10
N VAL A 176 3.43 -16.33 -2.03
CA VAL A 176 4.45 -15.45 -2.65
C VAL A 176 5.79 -15.63 -1.95
N PRO A 177 6.83 -16.14 -2.64
CA PRO A 177 8.12 -16.42 -2.02
C PRO A 177 8.77 -15.19 -1.41
N LEU A 178 8.63 -14.04 -2.06
CA LEU A 178 9.19 -12.76 -1.63
C LEU A 178 8.81 -12.39 -0.18
N PHE A 179 7.61 -12.78 0.27
CA PHE A 179 7.19 -12.56 1.65
C PHE A 179 7.61 -13.68 2.61
N LEU A 180 7.95 -14.87 2.11
CA LEU A 180 8.31 -16.04 2.91
C LEU A 180 9.83 -16.21 3.03
N GLU A 181 10.59 -15.72 2.06
CA GLU A 181 12.07 -15.77 2.09
C GLU A 181 12.63 -14.66 2.98
N GLY A 182 13.75 -14.93 3.65
CA GLY A 182 14.44 -13.97 4.53
C GLY A 182 15.17 -12.84 3.80
N GLY A 183 14.66 -12.41 2.64
CA GLY A 183 15.17 -11.29 1.85
C GLY A 183 14.64 -9.93 2.31
N PRO A 184 15.04 -8.82 1.67
CA PRO A 184 14.63 -7.47 2.06
C PRO A 184 13.12 -7.22 2.10
N ALA A 185 12.32 -7.90 1.27
CA ALA A 185 10.86 -7.81 1.30
C ALA A 185 10.21 -8.92 2.14
N GLY A 186 10.99 -9.83 2.70
CA GLY A 186 10.50 -10.91 3.55
C GLY A 186 9.75 -10.37 4.78
N ALA A 187 8.72 -11.10 5.21
CA ALA A 187 7.93 -10.69 6.35
C ALA A 187 8.75 -10.60 7.65
N ASP A 188 9.81 -11.41 7.77
CA ASP A 188 10.73 -11.44 8.92
C ASP A 188 11.92 -10.49 8.80
N SER A 189 12.00 -9.71 7.73
CA SER A 189 13.15 -8.83 7.45
C SER A 189 13.27 -7.61 8.36
N GLY A 190 12.21 -7.27 9.08
CA GLY A 190 12.13 -6.02 9.85
C GLY A 190 11.78 -4.78 9.03
N TYR A 191 11.65 -4.89 7.70
CA TYR A 191 11.28 -3.77 6.83
C TYR A 191 9.79 -3.42 6.90
N ALA A 192 9.46 -2.19 6.55
CA ALA A 192 8.09 -1.71 6.47
C ALA A 192 7.34 -2.12 5.18
N ASP A 193 7.98 -2.86 4.26
CA ASP A 193 7.40 -3.18 2.96
C ASP A 193 6.11 -4.01 3.07
N LEU A 194 6.07 -4.97 3.98
CA LEU A 194 4.85 -5.74 4.26
C LEU A 194 3.73 -4.87 4.83
N LEU A 195 4.05 -3.92 5.72
CA LEU A 195 3.06 -2.97 6.26
C LEU A 195 2.49 -2.10 5.14
N VAL A 196 3.34 -1.61 4.22
CA VAL A 196 2.90 -0.85 3.03
C VAL A 196 1.97 -1.71 2.17
N ALA A 197 2.32 -2.97 1.89
CA ALA A 197 1.50 -3.88 1.09
C ALA A 197 0.12 -4.13 1.72
N VAL A 198 0.06 -4.32 3.04
CA VAL A 198 -1.19 -4.49 3.80
C VAL A 198 -2.07 -3.26 3.72
N VAL A 199 -1.48 -2.06 3.95
CA VAL A 199 -2.25 -0.81 3.94
C VAL A 199 -2.69 -0.43 2.53
N LEU A 200 -1.86 -0.68 1.52
CA LEU A 200 -2.21 -0.45 0.11
C LEU A 200 -3.34 -1.38 -0.35
N LEU A 201 -3.32 -2.66 0.04
CA LEU A 201 -4.46 -3.56 -0.20
C LEU A 201 -5.73 -3.04 0.46
N GLY A 202 -5.63 -2.49 1.68
CA GLY A 202 -6.75 -1.85 2.37
C GLY A 202 -7.32 -0.66 1.59
N ALA A 203 -6.45 0.20 1.07
CA ALA A 203 -6.86 1.32 0.22
C ALA A 203 -7.54 0.85 -1.07
N ALA A 204 -6.99 -0.17 -1.74
CA ALA A 204 -7.56 -0.77 -2.93
C ALA A 204 -8.95 -1.40 -2.66
N ALA A 205 -9.09 -2.14 -1.57
CA ALA A 205 -10.36 -2.71 -1.13
C ALA A 205 -11.42 -1.61 -0.87
N ALA A 206 -11.00 -0.50 -0.22
CA ALA A 206 -11.86 0.65 0.03
C ALA A 206 -12.30 1.33 -1.27
N VAL A 207 -11.43 1.46 -2.27
CA VAL A 207 -11.75 2.02 -3.60
C VAL A 207 -12.76 1.14 -4.32
N VAL A 208 -12.49 -0.18 -4.40
CA VAL A 208 -13.42 -1.14 -5.04
C VAL A 208 -14.76 -1.16 -4.32
N GLY A 209 -14.76 -1.12 -2.98
CA GLY A 209 -15.96 -1.07 -2.13
C GLY A 209 -16.69 0.26 -2.14
N ASN A 210 -16.05 1.33 -2.60
CA ASN A 210 -16.48 2.72 -2.42
C ASN A 210 -16.84 3.05 -0.95
N ALA A 211 -15.97 2.58 -0.02
CA ALA A 211 -16.17 2.62 1.42
C ALA A 211 -15.38 3.78 2.06
N PRO A 212 -16.01 4.95 2.31
CA PRO A 212 -15.28 6.16 2.72
C PRO A 212 -14.62 6.02 4.11
N GLY A 213 -15.24 5.34 5.06
CA GLY A 213 -14.66 5.13 6.40
C GLY A 213 -13.43 4.22 6.34
N TYR A 214 -13.46 3.17 5.48
CA TYR A 214 -12.29 2.31 5.28
C TYR A 214 -11.17 3.06 4.55
N ALA A 215 -11.55 3.86 3.54
CA ALA A 215 -10.63 4.72 2.80
C ALA A 215 -9.96 5.76 3.72
N LEU A 216 -10.69 6.35 4.67
CA LEU A 216 -10.15 7.27 5.67
C LEU A 216 -9.07 6.59 6.53
N ALA A 217 -9.34 5.39 7.04
CA ALA A 217 -8.35 4.64 7.83
C ALA A 217 -7.11 4.27 7.00
N ALA A 218 -7.29 3.79 5.76
CA ALA A 218 -6.18 3.47 4.87
C ALA A 218 -5.39 4.71 4.46
N GLY A 219 -6.07 5.82 4.18
CA GLY A 219 -5.46 7.11 3.87
C GLY A 219 -4.61 7.66 5.01
N LEU A 220 -5.09 7.56 6.25
CA LEU A 220 -4.34 7.94 7.44
C LEU A 220 -3.08 7.10 7.61
N LEU A 221 -3.18 5.80 7.40
CA LEU A 221 -2.08 4.87 7.65
C LEU A 221 -0.97 4.97 6.58
N LEU A 222 -1.30 5.16 5.28
CA LEU A 222 -0.32 5.13 4.19
C LEU A 222 0.89 6.04 4.44
N PRO A 223 0.76 7.35 4.73
CA PRO A 223 1.91 8.22 4.94
C PRO A 223 2.68 7.90 6.23
N LEU A 224 2.06 7.15 7.16
CA LEU A 224 2.69 6.73 8.42
C LEU A 224 3.48 5.42 8.28
N THR A 225 3.35 4.69 7.16
CA THR A 225 4.07 3.43 6.95
C THR A 225 5.51 3.65 6.51
N LYS A 226 5.71 4.43 5.45
CA LYS A 226 7.00 4.65 4.79
C LYS A 226 6.89 5.88 3.88
N ALA A 227 8.01 6.46 3.43
CA ALA A 227 7.98 7.63 2.56
C ALA A 227 7.16 7.40 1.28
N GLU A 228 7.31 6.21 0.67
CA GLU A 228 6.56 5.79 -0.51
C GLU A 228 5.05 5.70 -0.27
N GLY A 229 4.63 5.51 0.97
CA GLY A 229 3.21 5.47 1.35
C GLY A 229 2.47 6.75 0.98
N THR A 230 3.14 7.92 1.02
CA THR A 230 2.53 9.18 0.58
C THR A 230 2.29 9.19 -0.93
N VAL A 231 3.23 8.67 -1.73
CA VAL A 231 3.08 8.56 -3.19
C VAL A 231 1.91 7.62 -3.51
N LEU A 232 1.86 6.45 -2.84
CA LEU A 232 0.78 5.49 -3.01
C LEU A 232 -0.58 6.05 -2.60
N LEU A 233 -0.63 6.86 -1.53
CA LEU A 233 -1.84 7.57 -1.10
C LEU A 233 -2.37 8.49 -2.21
N LEU A 234 -1.50 9.33 -2.78
CA LEU A 234 -1.91 10.28 -3.82
C LEU A 234 -2.38 9.55 -5.08
N LEU A 235 -1.65 8.50 -5.46
CA LEU A 235 -2.03 7.65 -6.58
C LEU A 235 -3.40 7.00 -6.37
N MET A 236 -3.62 6.39 -5.20
CA MET A 236 -4.90 5.77 -4.87
C MET A 236 -6.04 6.79 -4.77
N THR A 237 -5.76 7.99 -4.23
CA THR A 237 -6.74 9.10 -4.17
C THR A 237 -7.13 9.55 -5.58
N ALA A 238 -6.15 9.73 -6.47
CA ALA A 238 -6.38 10.14 -7.86
C ALA A 238 -7.22 9.10 -8.62
N VAL A 239 -6.84 7.83 -8.51
CA VAL A 239 -7.57 6.72 -9.15
C VAL A 239 -8.99 6.60 -8.58
N ALA A 240 -9.17 6.72 -7.26
CA ALA A 240 -10.49 6.71 -6.62
C ALA A 240 -11.35 7.89 -7.09
N ALA A 241 -10.76 9.08 -7.25
CA ALA A 241 -11.45 10.26 -7.77
C ALA A 241 -11.92 10.08 -9.21
N ALA A 242 -11.18 9.31 -10.03
CA ALA A 242 -11.57 8.99 -11.41
C ALA A 242 -12.70 7.95 -11.52
N THR A 243 -13.12 7.32 -10.41
CA THR A 243 -14.23 6.34 -10.42
C THR A 243 -15.61 7.05 -10.50
N PRO A 244 -16.66 6.37 -10.97
CA PRO A 244 -18.01 6.94 -11.00
C PRO A 244 -18.59 7.29 -9.62
N ARG A 245 -18.05 6.70 -8.57
CA ARG A 245 -18.51 6.88 -7.18
C ARG A 245 -17.34 7.24 -6.29
N PRO A 246 -16.96 8.52 -6.19
CA PRO A 246 -15.68 8.92 -5.62
C PRO A 246 -15.67 9.07 -4.08
N LYS A 247 -16.60 8.45 -3.34
CA LYS A 247 -16.66 8.56 -1.86
C LYS A 247 -15.36 8.08 -1.20
N ALA A 248 -14.72 7.04 -1.77
CA ALA A 248 -13.44 6.55 -1.29
C ALA A 248 -12.31 7.59 -1.49
N ALA A 249 -12.35 8.40 -2.55
CA ALA A 249 -11.36 9.47 -2.77
C ALA A 249 -11.39 10.50 -1.64
N VAL A 250 -12.59 10.91 -1.21
CA VAL A 250 -12.74 11.83 -0.08
C VAL A 250 -12.17 11.22 1.21
N GLY A 251 -12.47 9.93 1.46
CA GLY A 251 -11.92 9.23 2.63
C GLY A 251 -10.39 9.16 2.60
N LEU A 252 -9.79 8.77 1.45
CA LEU A 252 -8.34 8.73 1.29
C LEU A 252 -7.69 10.11 1.46
N ALA A 253 -8.27 11.15 0.86
CA ALA A 253 -7.76 12.51 0.95
C ALA A 253 -7.77 13.04 2.39
N LEU A 254 -8.91 12.91 3.09
CA LEU A 254 -9.03 13.33 4.48
C LEU A 254 -8.12 12.52 5.42
N GLY A 255 -8.12 11.20 5.28
CA GLY A 255 -7.23 10.34 6.06
C GLY A 255 -5.77 10.67 5.82
N GLY A 256 -5.38 10.85 4.56
CA GLY A 256 -4.03 11.25 4.19
C GLY A 256 -3.61 12.59 4.76
N ALA A 257 -4.49 13.59 4.75
CA ALA A 257 -4.24 14.88 5.38
C ALA A 257 -3.99 14.73 6.88
N ILE A 258 -4.82 13.94 7.58
CA ILE A 258 -4.64 13.67 9.02
C ILE A 258 -3.31 12.93 9.26
N GLY A 259 -3.00 11.89 8.49
CA GLY A 259 -1.73 11.15 8.62
C GLY A 259 -0.50 12.03 8.42
N LEU A 260 -0.53 12.92 7.43
CA LEU A 260 0.55 13.89 7.19
C LEU A 260 0.62 14.98 8.25
N LEU A 261 -0.51 15.44 8.81
CA LEU A 261 -0.53 16.36 9.95
C LEU A 261 0.13 15.75 11.19
N LEU A 262 -0.07 14.45 11.41
CA LEU A 262 0.56 13.72 12.51
C LEU A 262 2.05 13.48 12.27
N TRP A 263 2.45 13.27 11.01
CA TRP A 263 3.81 12.88 10.67
C TRP A 263 4.75 14.05 10.32
N ALA A 264 4.29 15.03 9.54
CA ALA A 264 5.19 16.07 9.00
C ALA A 264 5.95 16.86 10.07
N PRO A 265 5.36 17.27 11.21
CA PRO A 265 6.10 17.93 12.28
C PRO A 265 7.18 17.03 12.90
N LEU A 266 6.84 15.75 13.17
CA LEU A 266 7.80 14.78 13.72
C LEU A 266 8.94 14.49 12.74
N GLN A 267 8.64 14.43 11.43
CA GLN A 267 9.65 14.24 10.41
C GLN A 267 10.66 15.38 10.39
N VAL A 268 10.18 16.63 10.45
CA VAL A 268 11.04 17.82 10.48
C VAL A 268 11.95 17.80 11.70
N GLU A 269 11.39 17.48 12.86
CA GLU A 269 12.14 17.36 14.11
C GLU A 269 13.21 16.26 14.03
N LEU A 270 12.82 15.06 13.60
CA LEU A 270 13.71 13.90 13.49
C LEU A 270 14.80 14.08 12.42
N ALA A 271 14.46 14.72 11.30
CA ALA A 271 15.39 15.03 10.22
C ALA A 271 16.20 16.31 10.47
N ARG A 272 15.89 17.05 11.56
CA ARG A 272 16.52 18.33 11.91
C ARG A 272 16.47 19.38 10.80
N GLN A 273 15.35 19.43 10.14
CA GLN A 273 15.11 20.41 9.11
C GLN A 273 14.41 21.65 9.67
N PRO A 274 14.62 22.82 9.07
CA PRO A 274 13.85 23.99 9.47
C PRO A 274 12.37 23.76 9.19
N PHE A 275 11.52 24.08 10.18
CA PHE A 275 10.08 24.08 9.98
C PHE A 275 9.71 25.20 9.01
N GLY A 276 9.17 24.85 7.87
CA GLY A 276 8.88 25.78 6.79
C GLY A 276 7.47 25.67 6.24
N LEU A 277 7.11 26.58 5.35
CA LEU A 277 5.80 26.59 4.67
C LEU A 277 5.52 25.25 3.98
N GLY A 278 6.52 24.61 3.39
CA GLY A 278 6.39 23.29 2.76
C GLY A 278 5.89 22.21 3.71
N THR A 279 6.32 22.23 4.98
CA THR A 279 5.85 21.30 6.02
C THR A 279 4.37 21.49 6.31
N LEU A 280 3.91 22.75 6.39
CA LEU A 280 2.50 23.08 6.61
C LEU A 280 1.61 22.75 5.41
N LEU A 281 2.14 22.87 4.20
CA LEU A 281 1.37 22.63 2.96
C LEU A 281 1.25 21.15 2.60
N ARG A 282 2.13 20.28 3.10
CA ARG A 282 2.09 18.84 2.81
C ARG A 282 0.77 18.16 3.12
N PRO A 283 0.16 18.37 4.30
CA PRO A 283 -1.13 17.79 4.62
C PRO A 283 -2.24 18.19 3.65
N LEU A 284 -2.08 19.33 2.96
CA LEU A 284 -3.04 19.79 1.96
C LEU A 284 -2.91 19.05 0.62
N ALA A 285 -1.76 18.44 0.32
CA ALA A 285 -1.53 17.78 -0.97
C ALA A 285 -2.58 16.69 -1.30
N PRO A 286 -2.92 15.74 -0.42
CA PRO A 286 -3.99 14.78 -0.71
C PRO A 286 -5.35 15.42 -0.89
N LEU A 287 -5.64 16.49 -0.13
CA LEU A 287 -6.91 17.25 -0.26
C LEU A 287 -6.98 17.97 -1.59
N LEU A 288 -5.90 18.65 -1.99
CA LEU A 288 -5.83 19.36 -3.27
C LEU A 288 -5.95 18.39 -4.46
N VAL A 289 -5.26 17.25 -4.39
CA VAL A 289 -5.37 16.20 -5.40
C VAL A 289 -6.79 15.64 -5.43
N GLY A 290 -7.33 15.21 -4.28
CA GLY A 290 -8.66 14.62 -4.20
C GLY A 290 -9.76 15.59 -4.63
N LEU A 291 -9.83 16.77 -4.05
CA LEU A 291 -10.85 17.77 -4.34
C LEU A 291 -10.68 18.38 -5.75
N GLY A 292 -9.45 18.65 -6.16
CA GLY A 292 -9.13 19.16 -7.50
C GLY A 292 -9.60 18.19 -8.59
N LEU A 293 -9.30 16.90 -8.43
CA LEU A 293 -9.74 15.87 -9.39
C LEU A 293 -11.24 15.65 -9.37
N LEU A 294 -11.91 15.75 -8.21
CA LEU A 294 -13.36 15.71 -8.12
C LEU A 294 -14.02 16.89 -8.83
N ALA A 295 -13.44 18.07 -8.70
CA ALA A 295 -13.91 19.26 -9.44
C ALA A 295 -13.71 19.11 -10.96
N LEU A 296 -12.58 18.51 -11.36
CA LEU A 296 -12.25 18.26 -12.78
C LEU A 296 -13.03 17.11 -13.42
N GLN A 297 -13.74 16.27 -12.64
CA GLN A 297 -14.62 15.22 -13.19
C GLN A 297 -15.66 15.78 -14.18
N ARG A 298 -16.04 17.03 -14.02
CA ARG A 298 -16.95 17.74 -14.95
C ARG A 298 -16.38 17.91 -16.36
N LEU A 299 -15.04 17.89 -16.49
CA LEU A 299 -14.32 18.07 -17.76
C LEU A 299 -14.12 16.76 -18.55
N GLY A 300 -14.58 15.64 -18.03
CA GLY A 300 -14.43 14.34 -18.65
C GLY A 300 -13.39 13.43 -17.98
N ARG A 301 -13.68 12.13 -17.94
CA ARG A 301 -12.88 11.13 -17.21
C ARG A 301 -11.45 10.97 -17.75
N THR A 302 -11.28 11.08 -19.07
CA THR A 302 -9.95 10.96 -19.71
C THR A 302 -9.04 12.12 -19.33
N THR A 303 -9.56 13.33 -19.28
CA THR A 303 -8.80 14.53 -18.85
C THR A 303 -8.41 14.43 -17.38
N VAL A 304 -9.32 13.96 -16.51
CA VAL A 304 -9.04 13.76 -15.09
C VAL A 304 -7.96 12.70 -14.90
N ALA A 305 -8.05 11.56 -15.62
CA ALA A 305 -7.04 10.52 -15.56
C ALA A 305 -5.66 11.03 -16.02
N ALA A 306 -5.61 11.75 -17.14
CA ALA A 306 -4.37 12.33 -17.66
C ALA A 306 -3.74 13.35 -16.69
N LEU A 307 -4.55 14.25 -16.12
CA LEU A 307 -4.09 15.21 -15.12
C LEU A 307 -3.63 14.51 -13.83
N ALA A 308 -4.31 13.44 -13.39
CA ALA A 308 -3.88 12.64 -12.25
C ALA A 308 -2.50 12.03 -12.50
N VAL A 309 -2.28 11.44 -13.68
CA VAL A 309 -0.98 10.89 -14.09
C VAL A 309 0.09 11.96 -14.06
N VAL A 310 -0.14 13.09 -14.75
CA VAL A 310 0.83 14.18 -14.82
C VAL A 310 1.13 14.74 -13.43
N THR A 311 0.10 14.92 -12.60
CA THR A 311 0.27 15.42 -11.22
C THR A 311 1.09 14.46 -10.38
N VAL A 312 0.78 13.14 -10.41
CA VAL A 312 1.54 12.13 -9.67
C VAL A 312 2.98 12.06 -10.16
N LEU A 313 3.21 12.04 -11.48
CA LEU A 313 4.55 12.02 -12.05
C LEU A 313 5.34 13.30 -11.72
N ALA A 314 4.71 14.46 -11.77
CA ALA A 314 5.32 15.73 -11.39
C ALA A 314 5.68 15.76 -9.91
N LEU A 315 4.80 15.24 -9.04
CA LEU A 315 5.03 15.16 -7.61
C LEU A 315 6.11 14.14 -7.24
N VAL A 316 6.14 12.97 -7.90
CA VAL A 316 7.20 11.97 -7.75
C VAL A 316 8.53 12.52 -8.28
N GLY A 317 8.53 13.13 -9.47
CA GLY A 317 9.71 13.76 -10.07
C GLY A 317 10.21 14.96 -9.25
N ALA A 318 9.31 15.70 -8.62
CA ALA A 318 9.66 16.85 -7.80
C ALA A 318 10.19 16.51 -6.40
N GLY A 319 10.25 15.21 -6.00
CA GLY A 319 10.65 14.83 -4.64
C GLY A 319 9.83 15.53 -3.55
N ALA A 320 8.61 15.98 -3.89
CA ALA A 320 7.75 16.80 -3.01
C ALA A 320 7.33 16.07 -1.72
N PHE A 321 7.68 14.79 -1.62
CA PHE A 321 7.30 13.91 -0.51
C PHE A 321 8.43 13.64 0.48
N ASP A 322 9.66 14.01 0.13
CA ASP A 322 10.78 13.86 1.04
C ASP A 322 11.26 15.23 1.53
N ALA A 323 10.91 15.57 2.80
CA ALA A 323 11.35 16.82 3.41
C ALA A 323 12.86 16.90 3.56
N THR A 324 13.51 15.73 3.62
CA THR A 324 14.96 15.65 3.77
C THR A 324 15.69 16.04 2.49
N HIS A 325 14.97 16.17 1.37
CA HIS A 325 15.58 16.27 0.04
C HIS A 325 15.06 17.40 -0.87
N LEU A 326 14.40 18.44 -0.32
CA LEU A 326 14.03 19.60 -1.14
C LEU A 326 15.24 20.22 -1.88
N GLY A 327 16.45 20.15 -1.30
CA GLY A 327 17.69 20.50 -1.99
C GLY A 327 18.20 19.43 -2.98
N SER A 328 17.73 18.17 -2.87
CA SER A 328 18.07 17.10 -3.81
C SER A 328 17.12 17.02 -5.00
N THR A 329 15.92 17.59 -4.92
CA THR A 329 14.91 17.51 -5.98
C THR A 329 15.42 18.08 -7.31
N VAL A 330 16.12 19.21 -7.27
CA VAL A 330 16.72 19.77 -8.49
C VAL A 330 17.83 18.85 -9.01
N ARG A 331 18.62 18.26 -8.09
CA ARG A 331 19.66 17.28 -8.44
C ARG A 331 19.02 15.99 -8.96
N ASP A 332 17.94 15.52 -8.38
CA ASP A 332 17.23 14.33 -8.80
C ASP A 332 16.61 14.50 -10.20
N LEU A 333 16.08 15.69 -10.52
CA LEU A 333 15.63 16.03 -11.89
C LEU A 333 16.80 16.12 -12.89
N GLN A 334 17.95 16.66 -12.46
CA GLN A 334 19.18 16.65 -13.26
C GLN A 334 19.67 15.21 -13.48
N HIS A 335 19.63 14.37 -12.45
CA HIS A 335 19.95 12.96 -12.57
C HIS A 335 18.99 12.23 -13.52
N LEU A 336 17.69 12.48 -13.46
CA LEU A 336 16.73 11.94 -14.40
C LEU A 336 17.12 12.26 -15.87
N ALA A 337 17.50 13.50 -16.13
CA ALA A 337 17.94 13.93 -17.47
C ALA A 337 19.25 13.27 -17.92
N LEU A 338 20.15 12.96 -16.98
CA LEU A 338 21.46 12.35 -17.27
C LEU A 338 21.41 10.82 -17.37
N HIS A 339 20.38 10.19 -16.79
CA HIS A 339 20.30 8.72 -16.61
C HIS A 339 19.46 7.99 -17.65
N TRP A 340 19.04 8.66 -18.74
CA TRP A 340 18.30 7.98 -19.82
C TRP A 340 19.03 6.75 -20.38
N ALA A 341 20.35 6.72 -20.34
CA ALA A 341 21.15 5.56 -20.76
C ALA A 341 20.86 4.30 -19.92
N ALA A 342 20.46 4.44 -18.66
CA ALA A 342 20.10 3.32 -17.78
C ALA A 342 18.64 2.83 -17.97
N LEU A 343 17.81 3.53 -18.72
CA LEU A 343 16.40 3.18 -18.91
C LEU A 343 16.19 1.76 -19.45
N PRO A 344 16.95 1.25 -20.45
CA PRO A 344 16.80 -0.11 -20.92
C PRO A 344 17.04 -1.15 -19.82
N ASP A 345 18.06 -0.97 -18.98
CA ASP A 345 18.36 -1.89 -17.87
C ASP A 345 17.28 -1.84 -16.79
N ILE A 346 16.77 -0.64 -16.48
CA ILE A 346 15.67 -0.47 -15.53
C ILE A 346 14.40 -1.14 -16.04
N LEU A 347 14.08 -0.98 -17.32
CA LEU A 347 12.92 -1.64 -17.95
C LEU A 347 13.10 -3.16 -17.97
N ALA A 348 14.27 -3.66 -18.35
CA ALA A 348 14.57 -5.08 -18.39
C ALA A 348 14.47 -5.69 -16.97
N ARG A 349 15.05 -5.03 -15.96
CA ARG A 349 14.94 -5.46 -14.57
C ARG A 349 13.50 -5.43 -14.05
N THR A 350 12.76 -4.36 -14.33
CA THR A 350 11.35 -4.27 -13.92
C THR A 350 10.51 -5.37 -14.59
N ALA A 351 10.72 -5.62 -15.88
CA ALA A 351 10.04 -6.71 -16.59
C ALA A 351 10.41 -8.08 -16.00
N PHE A 352 11.69 -8.31 -15.70
CA PHE A 352 12.14 -9.53 -15.05
C PHE A 352 11.44 -9.76 -13.71
N GLU A 353 11.38 -8.75 -12.85
CA GLU A 353 10.72 -8.86 -11.54
C GLU A 353 9.22 -9.13 -11.67
N LEU A 354 8.54 -8.53 -12.65
CA LEU A 354 7.11 -8.76 -12.90
C LEU A 354 6.80 -10.20 -13.33
N VAL A 355 7.74 -10.90 -13.96
CA VAL A 355 7.56 -12.29 -14.43
C VAL A 355 8.31 -13.31 -13.57
N SER A 356 9.03 -12.88 -12.54
CA SER A 356 9.86 -13.75 -11.71
C SER A 356 9.00 -14.78 -10.97
N LEU A 357 9.29 -16.06 -11.21
CA LEU A 357 8.69 -17.16 -10.46
C LEU A 357 9.21 -17.18 -9.02
N ARG A 358 10.51 -16.91 -8.86
CA ARG A 358 11.19 -16.95 -7.56
C ARG A 358 10.70 -15.86 -6.61
N GLU A 359 10.49 -14.64 -7.11
CA GLU A 359 10.15 -13.48 -6.28
C GLU A 359 8.62 -13.38 -6.08
N VAL A 360 7.88 -13.29 -7.17
CA VAL A 360 6.45 -12.93 -7.15
C VAL A 360 5.51 -14.09 -7.54
N ALA A 361 6.04 -15.30 -7.73
CA ALA A 361 5.26 -16.50 -8.08
C ALA A 361 4.32 -16.29 -9.26
N LEU A 362 4.75 -15.56 -10.30
CA LEU A 362 3.96 -15.20 -11.48
C LEU A 362 2.70 -14.37 -11.18
N SER A 363 2.54 -13.80 -10.00
CA SER A 363 1.31 -13.08 -9.60
C SER A 363 0.89 -12.01 -10.60
N PHE A 364 1.86 -11.25 -11.13
CA PHE A 364 1.57 -10.21 -12.12
C PHE A 364 1.28 -10.77 -13.51
N VAL A 365 1.89 -11.91 -13.88
CA VAL A 365 1.60 -12.61 -15.14
C VAL A 365 0.16 -13.08 -15.16
N VAL A 366 -0.31 -13.69 -14.06
CA VAL A 366 -1.70 -14.15 -13.92
C VAL A 366 -2.67 -12.97 -13.98
N LEU A 367 -2.33 -11.84 -13.32
CA LEU A 367 -3.10 -10.60 -13.41
C LEU A 367 -3.22 -10.09 -14.84
N LEU A 368 -2.09 -9.95 -15.53
CA LEU A 368 -2.05 -9.41 -16.89
C LEU A 368 -2.76 -10.34 -17.89
N ALA A 369 -2.60 -11.66 -17.73
CA ALA A 369 -3.32 -12.65 -18.54
C ALA A 369 -4.83 -12.55 -18.34
N ALA A 370 -5.30 -12.47 -17.09
CA ALA A 370 -6.73 -12.31 -16.79
C ALA A 370 -7.29 -11.00 -17.38
N ALA A 371 -6.53 -9.90 -17.27
CA ALA A 371 -6.92 -8.60 -17.84
C ALA A 371 -6.97 -8.67 -19.37
N ALA A 372 -5.98 -9.28 -20.03
CA ALA A 372 -5.93 -9.44 -21.47
C ALA A 372 -7.11 -10.29 -22.01
N VAL A 373 -7.46 -11.38 -21.31
CA VAL A 373 -8.61 -12.19 -21.69
C VAL A 373 -9.91 -11.42 -21.54
N CYS A 374 -10.11 -10.68 -20.44
CA CYS A 374 -11.26 -9.80 -20.27
C CYS A 374 -11.35 -8.77 -21.40
N TRP A 375 -10.24 -8.13 -21.73
CA TRP A 375 -10.15 -7.15 -22.81
C TRP A 375 -10.52 -7.77 -24.17
N ARG A 376 -9.92 -8.93 -24.49
CA ARG A 376 -10.20 -9.66 -25.75
C ARG A 376 -11.67 -10.06 -25.85
N GLN A 377 -12.29 -10.44 -24.74
CA GLN A 377 -13.72 -10.79 -24.70
C GLN A 377 -14.63 -9.55 -24.60
N ARG A 378 -14.09 -8.34 -24.68
CA ARG A 378 -14.82 -7.06 -24.55
C ARG A 378 -15.65 -6.99 -23.26
N ARG A 379 -15.19 -7.64 -22.20
CA ARG A 379 -15.83 -7.58 -20.88
C ARG A 379 -15.41 -6.34 -20.14
N GLU A 380 -16.35 -5.75 -19.42
CA GLU A 380 -16.03 -4.64 -18.54
C GLU A 380 -15.11 -5.10 -17.40
N LEU A 381 -14.04 -4.34 -17.17
CA LEU A 381 -13.08 -4.62 -16.08
C LEU A 381 -13.67 -4.34 -14.69
N GLY A 382 -14.81 -3.64 -14.62
CA GLY A 382 -15.50 -3.32 -13.37
C GLY A 382 -14.59 -2.65 -12.35
N GLY A 383 -14.66 -3.10 -11.09
CA GLY A 383 -13.82 -2.57 -10.00
C GLY A 383 -12.32 -2.84 -10.16
N ALA A 384 -11.91 -3.78 -11.00
CA ALA A 384 -10.50 -4.04 -11.29
C ALA A 384 -9.87 -2.97 -12.20
N GLY A 385 -10.65 -2.33 -13.08
CA GLY A 385 -10.14 -1.35 -14.04
C GLY A 385 -9.35 -0.20 -13.40
N PRO A 386 -9.93 0.54 -12.44
CA PRO A 386 -9.21 1.60 -11.73
C PRO A 386 -7.93 1.11 -11.03
N LEU A 387 -7.96 -0.10 -10.44
CA LEU A 387 -6.80 -0.66 -9.77
C LEU A 387 -5.69 -1.09 -10.74
N LEU A 388 -6.05 -1.58 -11.94
CA LEU A 388 -5.06 -1.86 -13.00
C LEU A 388 -4.36 -0.57 -13.45
N VAL A 389 -5.09 0.52 -13.56
CA VAL A 389 -4.50 1.84 -13.84
C VAL A 389 -3.56 2.25 -12.69
N ALA A 390 -4.01 2.10 -11.44
CA ALA A 390 -3.17 2.39 -10.27
C ALA A 390 -1.88 1.55 -10.28
N PHE A 391 -1.98 0.26 -10.57
CA PHE A 391 -0.83 -0.63 -10.67
C PHE A 391 0.14 -0.19 -11.77
N GLY A 392 -0.35 0.08 -12.98
CA GLY A 392 0.48 0.57 -14.09
C GLY A 392 1.22 1.87 -13.74
N LEU A 393 0.52 2.81 -13.10
CA LEU A 393 1.12 4.06 -12.62
C LEU A 393 2.12 3.82 -11.49
N GLY A 394 1.85 2.86 -10.60
CA GLY A 394 2.78 2.43 -9.56
C GLY A 394 4.08 1.87 -10.13
N VAL A 395 4.00 1.02 -11.15
CA VAL A 395 5.18 0.51 -11.87
C VAL A 395 5.95 1.66 -12.52
N LEU A 396 5.25 2.59 -13.19
CA LEU A 396 5.88 3.77 -13.77
C LEU A 396 6.56 4.64 -12.71
N ALA A 397 5.94 4.83 -11.55
CA ALA A 397 6.53 5.57 -10.45
C ALA A 397 7.83 4.91 -9.93
N VAL A 398 7.88 3.57 -9.89
CA VAL A 398 9.12 2.84 -9.54
C VAL A 398 10.22 3.10 -10.57
N ILE A 399 9.90 3.03 -11.86
CA ILE A 399 10.87 3.32 -12.95
C ILE A 399 11.41 4.73 -12.81
N VAL A 400 10.54 5.74 -12.66
CA VAL A 400 10.94 7.14 -12.48
C VAL A 400 11.79 7.32 -11.23
N PHE A 401 11.40 6.68 -10.12
CA PHE A 401 12.16 6.74 -8.87
C PHE A 401 13.58 6.18 -9.03
N VAL A 402 13.74 5.03 -9.69
CA VAL A 402 15.08 4.45 -9.93
C VAL A 402 15.90 5.33 -10.85
N LEU A 403 15.29 5.88 -11.91
CA LEU A 403 15.95 6.84 -12.83
C LEU A 403 16.43 8.12 -12.12
N SER A 404 15.75 8.55 -11.05
CA SER A 404 16.12 9.73 -10.28
C SER A 404 17.31 9.51 -9.33
N LYS A 405 17.79 8.28 -9.16
CA LYS A 405 18.90 7.97 -8.27
C LYS A 405 20.25 8.22 -8.93
N PRO A 406 21.28 8.61 -8.13
CA PRO A 406 22.64 8.76 -8.64
C PRO A 406 23.16 7.47 -9.28
N PRO A 407 24.01 7.53 -10.35
CA PRO A 407 24.53 6.34 -11.04
C PRO A 407 25.16 5.32 -10.12
N ALA A 408 25.93 5.77 -9.13
CA ALA A 408 26.62 4.90 -8.19
C ALA A 408 25.66 4.06 -7.32
N THR A 409 24.40 4.47 -7.18
CA THR A 409 23.40 3.77 -6.37
C THR A 409 22.38 3.02 -7.22
N THR A 410 22.30 3.31 -8.52
CA THR A 410 21.31 2.72 -9.45
C THR A 410 21.41 1.20 -9.47
N ASP A 411 22.61 0.62 -9.54
CA ASP A 411 22.83 -0.82 -9.51
C ASP A 411 22.29 -1.48 -8.23
N SER A 412 22.50 -0.85 -7.08
CA SER A 412 21.97 -1.35 -5.81
C SER A 412 20.44 -1.31 -5.79
N PHE A 413 19.84 -0.23 -6.30
CA PHE A 413 18.38 -0.10 -6.42
C PHE A 413 17.80 -1.08 -7.44
N LEU A 414 18.48 -1.35 -8.54
CA LEU A 414 18.05 -2.35 -9.53
C LEU A 414 18.03 -3.76 -8.91
N ARG A 415 19.06 -4.10 -8.12
CA ARG A 415 19.17 -5.45 -7.53
C ARG A 415 18.25 -5.69 -6.33
N GLN A 416 18.01 -4.68 -5.51
CA GLN A 416 17.32 -4.83 -4.21
C GLN A 416 16.02 -4.03 -4.10
N GLY A 417 15.86 -2.97 -4.89
CA GLY A 417 14.76 -2.01 -4.74
C GLY A 417 13.54 -2.37 -5.57
N VAL A 418 13.70 -2.71 -6.85
CA VAL A 418 12.57 -2.88 -7.79
C VAL A 418 11.60 -3.95 -7.30
N GLY A 419 12.10 -5.14 -6.95
CA GLY A 419 11.26 -6.23 -6.42
C GLY A 419 10.51 -5.83 -5.15
N ARG A 420 11.16 -5.10 -4.24
CA ARG A 420 10.53 -4.60 -3.00
C ARG A 420 9.36 -3.65 -3.26
N TYR A 421 9.53 -2.69 -4.18
CA TYR A 421 8.45 -1.76 -4.52
C TYR A 421 7.29 -2.46 -5.22
N LEU A 422 7.57 -3.47 -6.06
CA LEU A 422 6.55 -4.30 -6.68
C LEU A 422 5.82 -5.17 -5.65
N ALA A 423 6.49 -5.60 -4.57
CA ALA A 423 5.89 -6.36 -3.49
C ALA A 423 4.69 -5.62 -2.85
N HIS A 424 4.72 -4.28 -2.78
CA HIS A 424 3.60 -3.50 -2.28
C HIS A 424 2.29 -3.76 -3.03
N TRP A 425 2.36 -4.14 -4.31
CA TRP A 425 1.22 -4.34 -5.18
C TRP A 425 0.70 -5.78 -5.22
N LEU A 426 1.36 -6.74 -4.59
CA LEU A 426 0.99 -8.17 -4.69
C LEU A 426 -0.43 -8.43 -4.17
N GLY A 427 -0.81 -7.86 -3.04
CA GLY A 427 -2.17 -7.98 -2.51
C GLY A 427 -3.22 -7.37 -3.46
N VAL A 428 -2.91 -6.21 -4.06
CA VAL A 428 -3.77 -5.54 -5.06
C VAL A 428 -3.86 -6.37 -6.33
N ALA A 429 -2.76 -6.96 -6.79
CA ALA A 429 -2.73 -7.82 -7.97
C ALA A 429 -3.67 -9.02 -7.80
N TRP A 430 -3.62 -9.70 -6.66
CA TRP A 430 -4.52 -10.83 -6.38
C TRP A 430 -5.98 -10.40 -6.17
N LEU A 431 -6.23 -9.21 -5.61
CA LEU A 431 -7.58 -8.63 -5.56
C LEU A 431 -8.14 -8.43 -6.98
N CYS A 432 -7.37 -7.80 -7.86
CA CYS A 432 -7.76 -7.60 -9.27
C CYS A 432 -7.96 -8.93 -9.99
N THR A 433 -7.03 -9.87 -9.85
CA THR A 433 -7.10 -11.19 -10.48
C THR A 433 -8.40 -11.90 -10.12
N ALA A 434 -8.76 -11.96 -8.84
CA ALA A 434 -10.00 -12.62 -8.42
C ALA A 434 -11.27 -11.93 -8.99
N LEU A 435 -11.28 -10.60 -9.03
CA LEU A 435 -12.37 -9.83 -9.62
C LEU A 435 -12.52 -10.10 -11.12
N LEU A 436 -11.40 -10.18 -11.85
CA LEU A 436 -11.38 -10.48 -13.29
C LEU A 436 -11.81 -11.93 -13.56
N LEU A 437 -11.30 -12.89 -12.79
CA LEU A 437 -11.71 -14.31 -12.92
C LEU A 437 -13.19 -14.50 -12.62
N GLN A 438 -13.75 -13.77 -11.65
CA GLN A 438 -15.19 -13.75 -11.40
C GLN A 438 -15.95 -13.25 -12.63
N ARG A 439 -15.50 -12.17 -13.27
CA ARG A 439 -16.11 -11.62 -14.49
C ARG A 439 -16.02 -12.59 -15.68
N LEU A 440 -14.90 -13.29 -15.81
CA LEU A 440 -14.72 -14.29 -16.87
C LEU A 440 -15.64 -15.49 -16.69
N ALA A 441 -15.99 -15.84 -15.45
CA ALA A 441 -16.90 -16.94 -15.13
C ALA A 441 -18.38 -16.58 -15.29
N GLU A 442 -18.74 -15.31 -15.32
CA GLU A 442 -20.12 -14.87 -15.55
C GLU A 442 -20.51 -15.14 -17.02
N PRO A 443 -21.70 -15.68 -17.32
CA PRO A 443 -22.14 -15.85 -18.71
C PRO A 443 -22.17 -14.48 -19.41
N ALA A 444 -21.79 -14.47 -20.70
CA ALA A 444 -21.93 -13.25 -21.51
C ALA A 444 -23.40 -12.85 -21.54
N ALA A 445 -23.73 -11.61 -21.24
CA ALA A 445 -25.11 -11.14 -21.28
C ALA A 445 -25.70 -11.44 -22.64
N PRO A 446 -26.84 -12.15 -22.72
CA PRO A 446 -27.51 -12.41 -24.00
C PRO A 446 -28.00 -11.05 -24.53
N GLY A 447 -27.31 -10.46 -25.50
CA GLY A 447 -27.83 -9.24 -26.10
C GLY A 447 -26.86 -8.27 -26.76
N SER A 448 -25.53 -8.53 -26.81
CA SER A 448 -24.64 -7.70 -27.63
C SER A 448 -24.37 -8.25 -29.04
N ARG A 449 -25.12 -9.26 -29.48
CA ARG A 449 -25.19 -9.54 -30.92
C ARG A 449 -25.96 -8.38 -31.51
N SER A 450 -25.25 -7.53 -32.24
CA SER A 450 -25.80 -6.51 -33.10
C SER A 450 -27.17 -6.95 -33.62
N SER A 451 -28.22 -6.24 -33.24
CA SER A 451 -29.41 -6.15 -34.06
C SER A 451 -28.97 -5.51 -35.37
N GLY A 452 -28.38 -6.31 -36.24
CA GLY A 452 -28.43 -6.08 -37.66
C GLY A 452 -29.90 -6.14 -38.01
N ALA A 453 -30.62 -5.04 -37.76
CA ALA A 453 -31.90 -4.83 -38.36
C ALA A 453 -31.64 -4.86 -39.84
N GLU A 454 -32.10 -5.95 -40.48
CA GLU A 454 -32.30 -5.95 -41.93
C GLU A 454 -33.23 -4.78 -42.22
N PRO A 455 -32.80 -3.76 -42.96
CA PRO A 455 -33.71 -2.73 -43.44
C PRO A 455 -34.42 -3.28 -44.64
N GLY A 456 -35.70 -3.64 -44.51
CA GLY A 456 -36.53 -3.80 -45.70
C GLY A 456 -37.39 -5.02 -45.80
N ALA A 457 -38.45 -5.10 -44.99
CA ALA A 457 -39.70 -5.72 -45.42
C ALA A 457 -40.77 -4.64 -45.38
N GLN A 458 -41.01 -3.98 -46.52
CA GLN A 458 -42.20 -3.17 -46.71
C GLN A 458 -43.44 -4.10 -46.67
N PRO A 459 -44.47 -3.76 -45.90
CA PRO A 459 -45.74 -4.49 -45.99
C PRO A 459 -46.40 -4.18 -47.33
N PRO A 460 -47.08 -5.19 -47.96
CA PRO A 460 -47.85 -4.91 -49.16
C PRO A 460 -49.03 -3.99 -48.85
N MET A 461 -49.14 -2.94 -49.66
CA MET A 461 -50.30 -2.06 -49.63
C MET A 461 -51.55 -2.77 -50.19
N PRO A 462 -52.75 -2.42 -49.71
CA PRO A 462 -54.03 -3.03 -50.14
C PRO A 462 -54.46 -2.63 -51.53
#